data_ee6492bf2ee40908d085c7fc721e60f0
#
_entry.id   ee6492bf2ee40908d085c7fc721e60f0
#
_cell.length_a   1.000
_cell.length_b   1.000
_cell.length_c   1.000
_cell.angle_alpha   90.00
_cell.angle_beta   90.00
_cell.angle_gamma   90.00
#
_symmetry.space_group_name_H-M   'P 1'
#
loop_
_entity.id
_entity.type
_entity.pdbx_description
1 polymer ?
#
loop_
_entity_poly.entity_id
_entity_poly.type
_entity_poly.pdbx_seq_one_letter_code
_entity_poly.pdbx_strand_id
1 'polypeptide(L)'
;MFRKKAGAWPVFLVLALLLSLLVLPAQAAEEAIGVTINGTPVTYDDGYGRPFVDAAGRTQVPFRLTMETFGCTVDWDNDTRTAVAEKDGTKVEVPVGRDYLIINGKRADIDTTAQLVDGRIYLPIRPVLEAFDASVTWNSKDHLVVVTTGSSLVRVYFLDVGQGDATLIDCGETEVLIDGGTNSAGKDVVAAIAPYID
;
A
#
# COMPACT_ATOMS: atom_id res chain seq x y z
N MET A 1 -46.47 61.47 -31.84
CA MET A 1 -46.91 60.17 -31.24
C MET A 1 -45.76 59.19 -31.35
N PHE A 2 -44.87 59.17 -30.35
CA PHE A 2 -43.66 58.31 -30.38
C PHE A 2 -43.93 57.07 -29.50
N ARG A 3 -44.00 55.92 -30.14
CA ARG A 3 -44.08 54.62 -29.47
C ARG A 3 -42.67 54.22 -29.01
N LYS A 4 -42.40 54.18 -27.70
CA LYS A 4 -41.23 53.56 -27.12
C LYS A 4 -41.32 52.03 -27.30
N LYS A 5 -40.40 51.43 -28.06
CA LYS A 5 -40.17 50.00 -28.05
C LYS A 5 -39.48 49.64 -26.75
N ALA A 6 -40.13 48.83 -25.90
CA ALA A 6 -39.54 48.25 -24.72
C ALA A 6 -38.48 47.21 -25.19
N GLY A 7 -37.23 47.48 -24.86
CA GLY A 7 -36.15 46.58 -25.27
C GLY A 7 -36.14 45.29 -24.40
N ALA A 8 -36.03 44.18 -25.09
CA ALA A 8 -35.94 42.83 -24.52
C ALA A 8 -34.59 42.52 -23.79
N TRP A 9 -33.80 43.56 -23.50
CA TRP A 9 -32.44 43.41 -22.97
C TRP A 9 -32.35 42.90 -21.54
N PRO A 10 -33.27 43.21 -20.57
CA PRO A 10 -33.14 42.69 -19.23
C PRO A 10 -33.39 41.18 -19.11
N VAL A 11 -34.17 40.59 -20.04
CA VAL A 11 -34.48 39.13 -20.01
C VAL A 11 -33.26 38.30 -20.41
N PHE A 12 -32.46 38.76 -21.37
CA PHE A 12 -31.22 38.07 -21.79
C PHE A 12 -30.14 38.14 -20.70
N LEU A 13 -30.03 39.22 -19.93
CA LEU A 13 -29.07 39.36 -18.84
C LEU A 13 -29.42 38.44 -17.65
N VAL A 14 -30.69 38.30 -17.31
CA VAL A 14 -31.17 37.40 -16.27
C VAL A 14 -31.00 35.94 -16.68
N LEU A 15 -31.26 35.59 -17.95
CA LEU A 15 -31.05 34.24 -18.46
C LEU A 15 -29.56 33.84 -18.51
N ALA A 16 -28.67 34.77 -18.88
CA ALA A 16 -27.23 34.56 -18.86
C ALA A 16 -26.70 34.39 -17.44
N LEU A 17 -27.23 35.12 -16.45
CA LEU A 17 -26.87 35.02 -15.06
C LEU A 17 -27.35 33.69 -14.43
N LEU A 18 -28.52 33.21 -14.84
CA LEU A 18 -29.05 31.90 -14.40
C LEU A 18 -28.30 30.72 -15.01
N LEU A 19 -27.75 30.84 -16.22
CA LEU A 19 -26.98 29.81 -16.88
C LEU A 19 -25.57 29.69 -16.26
N SER A 20 -25.02 30.78 -15.72
CA SER A 20 -23.70 30.75 -15.05
C SER A 20 -23.73 30.09 -13.66
N LEU A 21 -24.90 29.91 -13.03
CA LEU A 21 -25.06 29.20 -11.77
C LEU A 21 -25.10 27.66 -11.94
N LEU A 22 -25.18 27.16 -13.18
CA LEU A 22 -25.30 25.72 -13.47
C LEU A 22 -23.94 25.03 -13.77
N VAL A 23 -22.84 25.78 -13.73
CA VAL A 23 -21.52 25.16 -13.75
C VAL A 23 -21.20 24.69 -12.34
N LEU A 24 -21.81 23.56 -11.93
CA LEU A 24 -21.27 22.76 -10.83
C LEU A 24 -19.83 22.39 -11.22
N PRO A 25 -18.83 22.72 -10.39
CA PRO A 25 -17.51 22.17 -10.64
C PRO A 25 -17.68 20.64 -10.69
N ALA A 26 -17.31 20.04 -11.82
CA ALA A 26 -17.15 18.60 -11.85
C ALA A 26 -16.12 18.28 -10.75
N GLN A 27 -16.60 17.77 -9.64
CA GLN A 27 -15.75 17.25 -8.59
C GLN A 27 -15.02 16.09 -9.26
N ALA A 28 -13.74 16.28 -9.57
CA ALA A 28 -12.91 15.22 -10.08
C ALA A 28 -13.10 14.08 -9.07
N ALA A 29 -13.61 12.95 -9.52
CA ALA A 29 -13.70 11.77 -8.68
C ALA A 29 -12.26 11.49 -8.24
N GLU A 30 -12.00 11.63 -6.94
CA GLU A 30 -10.71 11.29 -6.37
C GLU A 30 -10.48 9.82 -6.71
N GLU A 31 -9.47 9.53 -7.53
CA GLU A 31 -9.22 8.17 -7.97
C GLU A 31 -8.93 7.30 -6.76
N ALA A 32 -9.72 6.23 -6.60
CA ALA A 32 -9.66 5.38 -5.43
C ALA A 32 -8.29 4.71 -5.34
N ILE A 33 -7.66 4.81 -4.17
CA ILE A 33 -6.38 4.15 -3.90
C ILE A 33 -6.64 2.67 -3.65
N GLY A 34 -6.02 1.82 -4.48
CA GLY A 34 -5.97 0.39 -4.28
C GLY A 34 -4.80 -0.02 -3.37
N VAL A 35 -4.95 -1.18 -2.74
CA VAL A 35 -3.86 -1.84 -1.99
C VAL A 35 -3.84 -3.31 -2.38
N THR A 36 -2.67 -3.84 -2.68
CA THR A 36 -2.46 -5.29 -2.82
C THR A 36 -1.42 -5.77 -1.82
N ILE A 37 -1.64 -6.96 -1.28
CA ILE A 37 -0.71 -7.65 -0.39
C ILE A 37 -0.39 -9.00 -1.03
N ASN A 38 0.86 -9.22 -1.41
CA ASN A 38 1.33 -10.39 -2.14
C ASN A 38 0.46 -10.70 -3.38
N GLY A 39 0.14 -9.65 -4.15
CA GLY A 39 -0.70 -9.75 -5.34
C GLY A 39 -2.21 -9.86 -5.08
N THR A 40 -2.65 -10.07 -3.83
CA THR A 40 -4.07 -10.16 -3.47
C THR A 40 -4.63 -8.77 -3.16
N PRO A 41 -5.70 -8.30 -3.84
CA PRO A 41 -6.31 -7.02 -3.54
C PRO A 41 -6.98 -6.99 -2.15
N VAL A 42 -6.74 -5.91 -1.41
CA VAL A 42 -7.50 -5.60 -0.18
C VAL A 42 -8.81 -4.90 -0.58
N THR A 43 -9.94 -5.53 -0.27
CA THR A 43 -11.26 -4.97 -0.62
C THR A 43 -11.77 -4.07 0.50
N TYR A 44 -11.68 -2.77 0.30
CA TYR A 44 -12.23 -1.77 1.22
C TYR A 44 -13.68 -1.45 0.87
N ASP A 45 -14.54 -1.42 1.87
CA ASP A 45 -15.94 -1.03 1.77
C ASP A 45 -16.28 0.13 2.73
N ASP A 46 -17.51 0.57 2.72
CA ASP A 46 -17.96 1.68 3.59
C ASP A 46 -18.00 1.29 5.08
N GLY A 47 -18.02 -0.02 5.40
CA GLY A 47 -17.93 -0.53 6.77
C GLY A 47 -16.54 -0.35 7.38
N TYR A 48 -15.50 -0.59 6.61
CA TYR A 48 -14.10 -0.46 7.04
C TYR A 48 -13.50 0.92 6.74
N GLY A 49 -14.07 1.66 5.79
CA GLY A 49 -13.51 2.89 5.23
C GLY A 49 -12.58 2.61 4.05
N ARG A 50 -12.07 3.68 3.44
CA ARG A 50 -11.24 3.61 2.22
C ARG A 50 -9.91 4.30 2.44
N PRO A 51 -8.80 3.86 1.81
CA PRO A 51 -7.53 4.56 1.82
C PRO A 51 -7.67 6.00 1.31
N PHE A 52 -6.87 6.90 1.86
CA PHE A 52 -6.77 8.29 1.40
C PHE A 52 -5.34 8.81 1.56
N VAL A 53 -5.04 9.93 0.90
CA VAL A 53 -3.78 10.65 1.10
C VAL A 53 -4.00 11.77 2.10
N ASP A 54 -3.15 11.83 3.13
CA ASP A 54 -3.22 12.90 4.14
C ASP A 54 -2.56 14.20 3.66
N ALA A 55 -2.62 15.23 4.51
CA ALA A 55 -2.03 16.54 4.21
C ALA A 55 -0.50 16.52 4.06
N ALA A 56 0.17 15.49 4.56
CA ALA A 56 1.61 15.27 4.41
C ALA A 56 1.95 14.49 3.11
N GLY A 57 0.92 14.11 2.32
CA GLY A 57 1.09 13.32 1.10
C GLY A 57 1.37 11.83 1.38
N ARG A 58 0.95 11.32 2.55
CA ARG A 58 1.12 9.92 2.94
C ARG A 58 -0.18 9.16 2.81
N THR A 59 -0.11 7.95 2.27
CA THR A 59 -1.28 7.07 2.16
C THR A 59 -1.64 6.52 3.53
N GLN A 60 -2.85 6.83 3.95
CA GLN A 60 -3.49 6.31 5.16
C GLN A 60 -4.44 5.17 4.78
N VAL A 61 -4.41 4.08 5.52
CA VAL A 61 -5.27 2.91 5.29
C VAL A 61 -6.04 2.55 6.55
N PRO A 62 -7.27 2.01 6.43
CA PRO A 62 -8.01 1.48 7.56
C PRO A 62 -7.19 0.42 8.30
N PHE A 63 -6.91 0.64 9.59
CA PHE A 63 -6.01 -0.18 10.40
C PHE A 63 -6.40 -1.65 10.41
N ARG A 64 -7.60 -1.95 10.91
CA ARG A 64 -8.01 -3.32 11.20
C ARG A 64 -7.96 -4.20 9.95
N LEU A 65 -8.70 -3.82 8.92
CA LEU A 65 -8.80 -4.62 7.70
C LEU A 65 -7.43 -4.83 7.04
N THR A 66 -6.62 -3.77 6.96
CA THR A 66 -5.31 -3.86 6.29
C THR A 66 -4.36 -4.79 7.05
N MET A 67 -4.29 -4.66 8.38
CA MET A 67 -3.38 -5.45 9.19
C MET A 67 -3.84 -6.90 9.34
N GLU A 68 -5.16 -7.15 9.46
CA GLU A 68 -5.71 -8.52 9.45
C GLU A 68 -5.46 -9.20 8.10
N THR A 69 -5.64 -8.48 6.97
CA THR A 69 -5.32 -9.03 5.63
C THR A 69 -3.83 -9.29 5.46
N PHE A 70 -2.97 -8.49 6.10
CA PHE A 70 -1.52 -8.70 6.13
C PHE A 70 -1.12 -9.91 7.02
N GLY A 71 -2.06 -10.46 7.80
CA GLY A 71 -1.85 -11.60 8.66
C GLY A 71 -1.42 -11.25 10.08
N CYS A 72 -1.64 -10.01 10.52
CA CYS A 72 -1.42 -9.61 11.91
C CYS A 72 -2.63 -9.95 12.80
N THR A 73 -2.35 -10.25 14.07
CA THR A 73 -3.33 -10.05 15.14
C THR A 73 -3.39 -8.57 15.46
N VAL A 74 -4.60 -8.02 15.63
CA VAL A 74 -4.79 -6.58 15.89
C VAL A 74 -5.55 -6.37 17.19
N ASP A 75 -5.15 -5.32 17.93
CA ASP A 75 -5.79 -4.90 19.15
C ASP A 75 -5.85 -3.37 19.26
N TRP A 76 -6.61 -2.87 20.22
CA TRP A 76 -6.75 -1.45 20.51
C TRP A 76 -6.65 -1.20 22.01
N ASP A 77 -5.62 -0.46 22.41
CA ASP A 77 -5.49 0.03 23.77
C ASP A 77 -6.25 1.37 23.90
N ASN A 78 -7.37 1.32 24.61
CA ASN A 78 -8.23 2.48 24.81
C ASN A 78 -7.63 3.52 25.78
N ASP A 79 -6.81 3.10 26.72
CA ASP A 79 -6.23 3.99 27.75
C ASP A 79 -5.13 4.87 27.12
N THR A 80 -4.30 4.27 26.30
CA THR A 80 -3.21 4.98 25.60
C THR A 80 -3.61 5.46 24.20
N ARG A 81 -4.79 5.08 23.68
CA ARG A 81 -5.27 5.34 22.33
C ARG A 81 -4.27 4.85 21.29
N THR A 82 -3.81 3.62 21.46
CA THR A 82 -2.78 3.00 20.64
C THR A 82 -3.36 1.79 19.89
N ALA A 83 -3.18 1.78 18.57
CA ALA A 83 -3.44 0.60 17.76
C ALA A 83 -2.24 -0.34 17.86
N VAL A 84 -2.50 -1.63 18.01
CA VAL A 84 -1.48 -2.66 18.17
C VAL A 84 -1.63 -3.70 17.09
N ALA A 85 -0.54 -4.04 16.42
CA ALA A 85 -0.46 -5.14 15.47
C ALA A 85 0.70 -6.06 15.84
N GLU A 86 0.47 -7.37 15.78
CA GLU A 86 1.48 -8.37 16.09
C GLU A 86 1.51 -9.46 15.01
N LYS A 87 2.70 -9.81 14.56
CA LYS A 87 2.94 -10.89 13.59
C LYS A 87 4.36 -11.43 13.74
N ASP A 88 4.52 -12.74 13.73
CA ASP A 88 5.83 -13.43 13.73
C ASP A 88 6.82 -12.92 14.80
N GLY A 89 6.30 -12.60 15.99
CA GLY A 89 7.11 -12.08 17.11
C GLY A 89 7.44 -10.59 17.03
N THR A 90 7.03 -9.90 15.97
CA THR A 90 7.14 -8.45 15.86
C THR A 90 5.85 -7.80 16.37
N LYS A 91 5.99 -6.82 17.26
CA LYS A 91 4.91 -5.98 17.77
C LYS A 91 5.10 -4.54 17.33
N VAL A 92 4.09 -3.98 16.70
CA VAL A 92 4.05 -2.58 16.28
C VAL A 92 2.90 -1.87 16.98
N GLU A 93 3.23 -0.83 17.72
CA GLU A 93 2.27 0.01 18.42
C GLU A 93 2.21 1.39 17.74
N VAL A 94 1.01 1.81 17.41
CA VAL A 94 0.73 3.03 16.63
C VAL A 94 -0.14 3.98 17.47
N PRO A 95 0.46 4.88 18.27
CA PRO A 95 -0.30 5.86 19.04
C PRO A 95 -0.98 6.87 18.11
N VAL A 96 -2.30 7.01 18.21
CA VAL A 96 -3.07 7.92 17.35
C VAL A 96 -2.70 9.38 17.63
N GLY A 97 -2.43 10.14 16.55
CA GLY A 97 -2.05 11.55 16.61
C GLY A 97 -0.59 11.79 17.03
N ARG A 98 0.25 10.75 16.97
CA ARG A 98 1.69 10.87 17.21
C ARG A 98 2.47 10.61 15.94
N ASP A 99 3.63 11.23 15.84
CA ASP A 99 4.59 11.17 14.72
C ASP A 99 5.67 10.09 14.95
N TYR A 100 5.31 9.02 15.64
CA TYR A 100 6.19 7.89 15.89
C TYR A 100 5.40 6.57 16.02
N LEU A 101 6.11 5.47 15.79
CA LEU A 101 5.71 4.10 16.11
C LEU A 101 6.54 3.58 17.27
N ILE A 102 6.07 2.51 17.91
CA ILE A 102 6.86 1.71 18.85
C ILE A 102 6.97 0.30 18.26
N ILE A 103 8.18 -0.10 17.91
CA ILE A 103 8.47 -1.40 17.29
C ILE A 103 9.26 -2.23 18.30
N ASN A 104 8.69 -3.32 18.81
CA ASN A 104 9.28 -4.16 19.85
C ASN A 104 9.79 -3.34 21.04
N GLY A 105 9.00 -2.35 21.49
CA GLY A 105 9.33 -1.46 22.62
C GLY A 105 10.31 -0.33 22.28
N LYS A 106 10.75 -0.19 21.02
CA LYS A 106 11.64 0.89 20.57
C LYS A 106 10.87 1.92 19.75
N ARG A 107 11.05 3.19 20.07
CA ARG A 107 10.48 4.30 19.30
C ARG A 107 11.16 4.45 17.95
N ALA A 108 10.35 4.63 16.89
CA ALA A 108 10.76 4.99 15.54
C ALA A 108 9.95 6.21 15.09
N ASP A 109 10.61 7.32 14.82
CA ASP A 109 9.95 8.54 14.35
C ASP A 109 9.51 8.39 12.90
N ILE A 110 8.33 8.95 12.55
CA ILE A 110 7.75 8.96 11.22
C ILE A 110 7.35 10.38 10.83
N ASP A 111 7.12 10.62 9.53
CA ASP A 111 6.83 11.95 8.99
C ASP A 111 5.32 12.26 8.83
N THR A 112 4.49 11.48 9.48
CA THR A 112 3.03 11.65 9.51
C THR A 112 2.46 11.06 10.80
N THR A 113 1.14 11.07 10.97
CA THR A 113 0.48 10.54 12.16
C THR A 113 -0.63 9.57 11.80
N ALA A 114 -0.86 8.56 12.65
CA ALA A 114 -2.10 7.78 12.57
C ALA A 114 -3.29 8.66 12.99
N GLN A 115 -4.42 8.47 12.34
CA GLN A 115 -5.59 9.32 12.47
C GLN A 115 -6.83 8.54 12.91
N LEU A 116 -7.71 9.21 13.65
CA LEU A 116 -9.05 8.72 13.93
C LEU A 116 -10.03 9.53 13.07
N VAL A 117 -10.66 8.88 12.08
CA VAL A 117 -11.62 9.50 11.17
C VAL A 117 -12.91 8.68 11.20
N ASP A 118 -14.02 9.33 11.50
CA ASP A 118 -15.36 8.70 11.59
C ASP A 118 -15.39 7.43 12.46
N GLY A 119 -14.69 7.47 13.59
CA GLY A 119 -14.60 6.35 14.53
C GLY A 119 -13.70 5.18 14.07
N ARG A 120 -12.98 5.32 12.96
CA ARG A 120 -12.04 4.35 12.42
C ARG A 120 -10.60 4.85 12.53
N ILE A 121 -9.71 3.94 12.84
CA ILE A 121 -8.28 4.22 12.89
C ILE A 121 -7.70 4.03 11.50
N TYR A 122 -6.96 5.05 11.06
CA TYR A 122 -6.15 5.03 9.85
C TYR A 122 -4.69 5.15 10.22
N LEU A 123 -3.85 4.40 9.55
CA LEU A 123 -2.42 4.41 9.79
C LEU A 123 -1.63 4.63 8.49
N PRO A 124 -0.46 5.25 8.59
CA PRO A 124 0.42 5.39 7.43
C PRO A 124 0.93 3.99 7.03
N ILE A 125 0.53 3.54 5.84
CA ILE A 125 0.74 2.15 5.43
C ILE A 125 2.21 1.75 5.40
N ARG A 126 3.09 2.61 4.84
CA ARG A 126 4.49 2.27 4.62
C ARG A 126 5.25 2.02 5.91
N PRO A 127 5.40 2.98 6.85
CA PRO A 127 6.22 2.76 8.03
C PRO A 127 5.71 1.63 8.94
N VAL A 128 4.39 1.37 8.92
CA VAL A 128 3.83 0.29 9.71
C VAL A 128 4.13 -1.08 9.10
N LEU A 129 3.97 -1.25 7.78
CA LEU A 129 4.24 -2.54 7.14
C LEU A 129 5.74 -2.82 6.97
N GLU A 130 6.56 -1.78 6.75
CA GLU A 130 8.03 -1.92 6.74
C GLU A 130 8.58 -2.38 8.11
N ALA A 131 7.88 -2.08 9.21
CA ALA A 131 8.23 -2.60 10.53
C ALA A 131 8.05 -4.13 10.66
N PHE A 132 7.31 -4.75 9.74
CA PHE A 132 7.16 -6.20 9.60
C PHE A 132 7.97 -6.76 8.41
N ASP A 133 9.04 -6.07 8.01
CA ASP A 133 9.93 -6.45 6.90
C ASP A 133 9.22 -6.56 5.53
N ALA A 134 8.07 -5.89 5.36
CA ALA A 134 7.42 -5.80 4.08
C ALA A 134 8.01 -4.69 3.21
N SER A 135 8.04 -4.89 1.90
CA SER A 135 8.31 -3.84 0.92
C SER A 135 7.00 -3.15 0.53
N VAL A 136 6.99 -1.81 0.54
CA VAL A 136 5.81 -1.01 0.18
C VAL A 136 6.16 -0.04 -0.95
N THR A 137 5.59 -0.26 -2.12
CA THR A 137 5.80 0.57 -3.31
C THR A 137 4.51 1.22 -3.77
N TRP A 138 4.64 2.35 -4.47
CA TRP A 138 3.52 3.08 -5.08
C TRP A 138 3.57 2.99 -6.59
N ASN A 139 2.53 2.45 -7.20
CA ASN A 139 2.31 2.48 -8.63
C ASN A 139 1.40 3.67 -8.97
N SER A 140 1.98 4.74 -9.50
CA SER A 140 1.25 5.97 -9.81
C SER A 140 0.32 5.85 -11.01
N LYS A 141 0.54 4.88 -11.90
CA LYS A 141 -0.29 4.66 -13.08
C LYS A 141 -1.65 4.04 -12.71
N ASP A 142 -1.62 3.12 -11.75
CA ASP A 142 -2.79 2.34 -11.35
C ASP A 142 -3.37 2.82 -10.00
N HIS A 143 -2.82 3.89 -9.40
CA HIS A 143 -3.16 4.38 -8.06
C HIS A 143 -3.16 3.27 -7.02
N LEU A 144 -2.10 2.45 -7.04
CA LEU A 144 -2.01 1.21 -6.30
C LEU A 144 -0.81 1.20 -5.34
N VAL A 145 -1.06 0.91 -4.08
CA VAL A 145 -0.01 0.51 -3.12
C VAL A 145 0.21 -0.98 -3.27
N VAL A 146 1.44 -1.37 -3.57
CA VAL A 146 1.85 -2.77 -3.68
C VAL A 146 2.68 -3.11 -2.47
N VAL A 147 2.21 -4.08 -1.69
CA VAL A 147 2.88 -4.63 -0.51
C VAL A 147 3.34 -6.04 -0.83
N THR A 148 4.61 -6.31 -0.59
CA THR A 148 5.18 -7.66 -0.70
C THR A 148 5.84 -8.04 0.62
N THR A 149 5.52 -9.23 1.11
CA THR A 149 6.17 -9.86 2.25
C THR A 149 7.12 -10.94 1.74
N GLY A 150 8.10 -11.25 2.54
CA GLY A 150 9.13 -12.20 2.16
C GLY A 150 10.47 -11.51 2.04
N SER A 151 11.52 -12.26 2.20
CA SER A 151 12.88 -11.75 2.10
C SER A 151 13.10 -11.18 0.71
N SER A 152 13.18 -9.85 0.59
CA SER A 152 13.62 -9.16 -0.64
C SER A 152 15.08 -9.45 -0.97
N LEU A 153 15.68 -10.40 -0.26
CA LEU A 153 17.04 -10.83 -0.52
C LEU A 153 17.03 -11.75 -1.73
N VAL A 154 17.40 -11.18 -2.86
CA VAL A 154 17.81 -12.00 -4.00
C VAL A 154 19.13 -12.65 -3.62
N ARG A 155 19.14 -13.97 -3.49
CA ARG A 155 20.37 -14.75 -3.30
C ARG A 155 20.79 -15.35 -4.63
N VAL A 156 22.07 -15.25 -4.93
CA VAL A 156 22.63 -15.83 -6.14
C VAL A 156 23.67 -16.86 -5.71
N TYR A 157 23.42 -18.11 -6.06
CA TYR A 157 24.30 -19.24 -5.78
C TYR A 157 24.99 -19.66 -7.07
N PHE A 158 26.32 -19.61 -7.09
CA PHE A 158 27.13 -20.20 -8.14
C PHE A 158 27.42 -21.64 -7.75
N LEU A 159 26.84 -22.58 -8.47
CA LEU A 159 26.89 -23.99 -8.12
C LEU A 159 28.11 -24.66 -8.75
N ASP A 160 28.85 -25.43 -7.97
CA ASP A 160 29.90 -26.30 -8.50
C ASP A 160 29.27 -27.57 -9.07
N VAL A 161 29.18 -27.64 -10.38
CA VAL A 161 28.63 -28.77 -11.14
C VAL A 161 29.70 -29.47 -11.98
N GLY A 162 30.96 -29.23 -11.63
CA GLY A 162 32.12 -29.78 -12.34
C GLY A 162 32.43 -28.99 -13.60
N GLN A 163 32.09 -29.50 -14.77
CA GLN A 163 32.34 -28.82 -16.04
C GLN A 163 31.05 -28.09 -16.51
N GLY A 164 31.17 -26.79 -16.70
CA GLY A 164 30.07 -25.90 -17.10
C GLY A 164 29.63 -24.97 -15.95
N ASP A 165 28.67 -24.12 -16.21
CA ASP A 165 28.12 -23.14 -15.27
C ASP A 165 26.74 -23.57 -14.81
N ALA A 166 26.40 -23.28 -13.55
CA ALA A 166 25.03 -23.36 -13.04
C ALA A 166 24.84 -22.27 -11.96
N THR A 167 23.79 -21.50 -12.09
CA THR A 167 23.50 -20.41 -11.17
C THR A 167 22.05 -20.52 -10.72
N LEU A 168 21.82 -20.61 -9.40
CA LEU A 168 20.49 -20.52 -8.80
C LEU A 168 20.28 -19.10 -8.29
N ILE A 169 19.19 -18.48 -8.70
CA ILE A 169 18.71 -17.21 -8.16
C ILE A 169 17.47 -17.51 -7.31
N ASP A 170 17.59 -17.30 -6.01
CA ASP A 170 16.52 -17.44 -5.02
C ASP A 170 15.94 -16.05 -4.74
N CYS A 171 14.66 -15.87 -5.04
CA CYS A 171 13.87 -14.66 -4.78
C CYS A 171 12.81 -14.88 -3.69
N GLY A 172 13.00 -15.84 -2.81
CA GLY A 172 12.07 -16.24 -1.77
C GLY A 172 11.08 -17.30 -2.28
N GLU A 173 9.89 -16.93 -2.67
CA GLU A 173 8.87 -17.87 -3.18
C GLU A 173 9.09 -18.31 -4.65
N THR A 174 10.17 -17.87 -5.26
CA THR A 174 10.49 -18.17 -6.68
C THR A 174 11.98 -18.35 -6.85
N GLU A 175 12.36 -19.48 -7.42
CA GLU A 175 13.73 -19.78 -7.78
C GLU A 175 13.88 -19.85 -9.31
N VAL A 176 15.01 -19.35 -9.78
CA VAL A 176 15.37 -19.40 -11.20
C VAL A 176 16.73 -20.09 -11.34
N LEU A 177 16.77 -21.23 -12.00
CA LEU A 177 18.00 -21.88 -12.38
C LEU A 177 18.44 -21.41 -13.77
N ILE A 178 19.64 -20.83 -13.84
CA ILE A 178 20.26 -20.41 -15.10
C ILE A 178 21.39 -21.36 -15.41
N ASP A 179 21.27 -22.04 -16.55
CA ASP A 179 22.12 -23.15 -16.98
C ASP A 179 22.10 -24.34 -16.00
N GLY A 180 22.46 -25.46 -16.44
CA GLY A 180 22.52 -26.70 -15.66
C GLY A 180 23.83 -27.45 -15.87
N GLY A 181 24.84 -26.78 -16.37
CA GLY A 181 26.12 -27.41 -16.72
C GLY A 181 26.01 -28.32 -17.94
N THR A 182 26.88 -29.28 -18.04
CA THR A 182 26.90 -30.24 -19.14
C THR A 182 25.76 -31.29 -19.02
N ASN A 183 25.42 -31.97 -20.10
CA ASN A 183 24.38 -33.01 -20.10
C ASN A 183 24.63 -34.16 -19.08
N SER A 184 25.84 -34.32 -18.58
CA SER A 184 26.20 -35.31 -17.55
C SER A 184 26.04 -34.74 -16.12
N ALA A 185 25.93 -33.42 -15.96
CA ALA A 185 25.89 -32.74 -14.66
C ALA A 185 24.54 -32.76 -13.97
N GLY A 186 23.47 -33.23 -14.60
CA GLY A 186 22.11 -33.13 -14.08
C GLY A 186 21.88 -33.69 -12.66
N LYS A 187 22.58 -34.76 -12.27
CA LYS A 187 22.52 -35.28 -10.89
C LYS A 187 23.24 -34.39 -9.90
N ASP A 188 24.34 -33.78 -10.32
CA ASP A 188 25.15 -32.87 -9.48
C ASP A 188 24.42 -31.54 -9.27
N VAL A 189 23.75 -31.04 -10.30
CA VAL A 189 22.88 -29.87 -10.22
C VAL A 189 21.73 -30.11 -9.23
N VAL A 190 21.00 -31.22 -9.35
CA VAL A 190 19.89 -31.57 -8.43
C VAL A 190 20.40 -31.66 -6.99
N ALA A 191 21.56 -32.29 -6.78
CA ALA A 191 22.16 -32.39 -5.45
C ALA A 191 22.60 -31.03 -4.91
N ALA A 192 23.11 -30.14 -5.77
CA ALA A 192 23.58 -28.82 -5.39
C ALA A 192 22.45 -27.83 -5.07
N ILE A 193 21.31 -27.94 -5.74
CA ILE A 193 20.15 -27.05 -5.48
C ILE A 193 19.25 -27.53 -4.33
N ALA A 194 19.23 -28.83 -4.04
CA ALA A 194 18.36 -29.44 -3.03
C ALA A 194 18.36 -28.74 -1.64
N PRO A 195 19.47 -28.15 -1.15
CA PRO A 195 19.46 -27.41 0.13
C PRO A 195 18.78 -26.04 0.07
N TYR A 196 18.45 -25.53 -1.10
CA TYR A 196 18.02 -24.15 -1.35
C TYR A 196 16.60 -24.05 -1.93
N ILE A 197 15.99 -25.18 -2.29
CA ILE A 197 14.63 -25.25 -2.82
C ILE A 197 13.73 -25.98 -1.81
N ASP A 198 12.54 -25.42 -1.54
CA ASP A 198 11.51 -25.98 -0.63
C ASP A 198 10.67 -27.07 -1.31
#